data_0d8838197671ec767f17ed120796413a
#
_entry.id   0d8838197671ec767f17ed120796413a
#
_cell.length_a   1.000
_cell.length_b   1.000
_cell.length_c   1.000
_cell.angle_alpha   90.00
_cell.angle_beta   90.00
_cell.angle_gamma   90.00
#
_symmetry.space_group_name_H-M   'P 1'
#
loop_
_entity.id
_entity.type
_entity.pdbx_description
1 polymer ?
#
loop_
_entity_poly.entity_id
_entity_poly.type
_entity_poly.pdbx_seq_one_letter_code
_entity_poly.pdbx_strand_id
1 'polypeptide(L)'
;ADLIVLSDLEKFTVEQVYKKGRLVAQQGRMLPPAALTVDKARFARVFDSFNMDEITPEQLQLKQTGTRQRVICLTPHALLTTEKIVPFCQHPGTAPGVDVAQKIVKLAVFERHHRSGHVGLGFLGNYGLQCGAVASSIAHDSHNLIVAGTNDADMVLAGNTVRKNKGGLAFALNGQVVG
;
A
#
# COMPACT_ATOMS: atom_id res chain seq x y z
N ALA A 1 12.82 3.83 25.06
CA ALA A 1 13.77 3.49 26.10
C ALA A 1 14.37 4.76 26.70
N ASP A 2 14.70 4.72 27.98
CA ASP A 2 15.42 5.83 28.65
C ASP A 2 16.89 5.46 28.85
N LEU A 3 17.15 4.14 29.03
CA LEU A 3 18.46 3.57 29.17
C LEU A 3 18.48 2.19 28.52
N ILE A 4 19.57 1.90 27.83
CA ILE A 4 19.86 0.55 27.32
C ILE A 4 21.20 0.08 27.86
N VAL A 5 21.32 -1.22 28.13
CA VAL A 5 22.57 -1.89 28.48
C VAL A 5 22.96 -2.73 27.29
N LEU A 6 24.20 -2.54 26.82
CA LEU A 6 24.74 -3.27 25.68
C LEU A 6 25.80 -4.28 26.19
N SER A 7 25.83 -5.47 25.63
CA SER A 7 26.89 -6.44 25.81
C SER A 7 28.01 -6.29 24.78
N ASP A 8 27.73 -5.63 23.67
CA ASP A 8 28.67 -5.42 22.58
C ASP A 8 28.43 -4.06 21.94
N LEU A 9 29.42 -3.19 21.95
CA LEU A 9 29.32 -1.84 21.38
C LEU A 9 29.52 -1.83 19.86
N GLU A 10 30.25 -2.77 19.30
CA GLU A 10 30.50 -2.84 17.85
C GLU A 10 29.27 -3.39 17.13
N LYS A 11 28.68 -4.46 17.66
CA LYS A 11 27.47 -5.10 17.13
C LYS A 11 26.18 -4.44 17.62
N PHE A 12 26.29 -3.51 18.56
CA PHE A 12 25.18 -2.84 19.21
C PHE A 12 24.15 -3.83 19.81
N THR A 13 24.64 -4.86 20.49
CA THR A 13 23.80 -5.92 21.05
C THR A 13 23.16 -5.45 22.35
N VAL A 14 21.84 -5.24 22.31
CA VAL A 14 21.07 -4.75 23.46
C VAL A 14 20.69 -5.91 24.38
N GLU A 15 21.17 -5.90 25.61
CA GLU A 15 20.84 -6.90 26.64
C GLU A 15 19.63 -6.49 27.49
N GLN A 16 19.57 -5.22 27.89
CA GLN A 16 18.52 -4.74 28.77
C GLN A 16 18.01 -3.37 28.31
N VAL A 17 16.72 -3.15 28.52
CA VAL A 17 16.06 -1.87 28.23
C VAL A 17 15.30 -1.40 29.47
N TYR A 18 15.56 -0.19 29.89
CA TYR A 18 14.88 0.46 31.00
C TYR A 18 13.98 1.59 30.53
N LYS A 19 12.82 1.73 31.14
CA LYS A 19 11.85 2.81 30.96
C LYS A 19 11.35 3.29 32.31
N LYS A 20 11.51 4.59 32.61
CA LYS A 20 11.17 5.19 33.92
C LYS A 20 11.73 4.39 35.11
N GLY A 21 13.02 4.02 35.02
CA GLY A 21 13.73 3.26 36.06
C GLY A 21 13.32 1.78 36.21
N ARG A 22 12.43 1.26 35.34
CA ARG A 22 12.00 -0.14 35.36
C ARG A 22 12.60 -0.90 34.21
N LEU A 23 13.07 -2.11 34.43
CA LEU A 23 13.47 -3.05 33.39
C LEU A 23 12.21 -3.45 32.60
N VAL A 24 12.18 -3.18 31.30
CA VAL A 24 11.02 -3.44 30.42
C VAL A 24 11.30 -4.46 29.33
N ALA A 25 12.58 -4.70 29.03
CA ALA A 25 12.97 -5.77 28.10
C ALA A 25 14.34 -6.30 28.49
N GLN A 26 14.58 -7.59 28.25
CA GLN A 26 15.84 -8.27 28.47
C GLN A 26 16.03 -9.37 27.42
N GLN A 27 17.27 -9.50 26.89
CA GLN A 27 17.63 -10.54 25.91
C GLN A 27 16.65 -10.63 24.72
N GLY A 28 16.26 -9.47 24.17
CA GLY A 28 15.35 -9.39 23.02
C GLY A 28 13.88 -9.66 23.33
N ARG A 29 13.50 -9.84 24.61
CA ARG A 29 12.11 -10.10 25.02
C ARG A 29 11.56 -8.98 25.90
N MET A 30 10.32 -8.57 25.63
CA MET A 30 9.60 -7.66 26.53
C MET A 30 9.22 -8.38 27.82
N LEU A 31 9.42 -7.70 28.97
CA LEU A 31 9.00 -8.20 30.27
C LEU A 31 7.55 -7.75 30.59
N PRO A 32 6.70 -8.63 31.15
CA PRO A 32 5.39 -8.20 31.65
C PRO A 32 5.52 -7.24 32.85
N PRO A 33 4.60 -6.29 33.04
CA PRO A 33 3.40 -6.06 32.28
C PRO A 33 3.52 -4.82 31.41
N ALA A 34 3.74 -4.98 30.16
CA ALA A 34 3.61 -3.88 29.22
C ALA A 34 2.41 -4.08 28.28
N ALA A 35 1.39 -4.77 28.72
CA ALA A 35 0.09 -4.73 28.06
C ALA A 35 -0.45 -3.30 28.21
N LEU A 36 -0.06 -2.41 27.32
CA LEU A 36 -0.77 -1.15 27.08
C LEU A 36 -2.16 -1.54 26.56
N THR A 37 -3.12 -1.62 27.48
CA THR A 37 -4.52 -1.69 27.08
C THR A 37 -4.89 -0.36 26.47
N VAL A 38 -4.91 -0.33 25.13
CA VAL A 38 -5.39 0.85 24.41
C VAL A 38 -6.90 0.90 24.55
N ASP A 39 -7.41 1.93 25.20
CA ASP A 39 -8.85 2.20 25.23
C ASP A 39 -9.27 2.61 23.80
N LYS A 40 -9.77 1.63 23.05
CA LYS A 40 -10.21 1.83 21.67
C LYS A 40 -11.35 2.85 21.56
N ALA A 41 -12.19 2.99 22.57
CA ALA A 41 -13.29 3.97 22.57
C ALA A 41 -12.75 5.39 22.63
N ARG A 42 -11.73 5.64 23.46
CA ARG A 42 -11.06 6.94 23.54
C ARG A 42 -10.37 7.36 22.23
N PHE A 43 -9.90 6.37 21.48
CA PHE A 43 -9.18 6.58 20.21
C PHE A 43 -10.00 6.15 18.98
N ALA A 44 -11.33 6.10 19.09
CA ALA A 44 -12.22 5.64 18.02
C ALA A 44 -11.93 6.31 16.67
N ARG A 45 -11.66 7.63 16.64
CA ARG A 45 -11.32 8.36 15.42
C ARG A 45 -10.07 7.83 14.71
N VAL A 46 -9.11 7.25 15.45
CA VAL A 46 -7.89 6.66 14.86
C VAL A 46 -8.20 5.29 14.29
N PHE A 47 -8.95 4.47 15.03
CA PHE A 47 -9.31 3.12 14.61
C PHE A 47 -10.37 3.08 13.50
N ASP A 48 -11.20 4.13 13.40
CA ASP A 48 -12.31 4.23 12.44
C ASP A 48 -12.04 5.30 11.37
N SER A 49 -10.80 5.36 10.91
CA SER A 49 -10.35 6.37 9.95
C SER A 49 -10.41 5.91 8.48
N PHE A 50 -10.92 4.70 8.21
CA PHE A 50 -11.00 4.17 6.85
C PHE A 50 -12.43 4.33 6.31
N ASN A 51 -12.68 5.45 5.61
CA ASN A 51 -14.00 5.87 5.16
C ASN A 51 -14.10 5.84 3.65
N MET A 52 -14.48 4.72 3.06
CA MET A 52 -14.76 4.60 1.63
C MET A 52 -15.77 3.50 1.34
N ASP A 53 -16.44 3.63 0.22
CA ASP A 53 -17.36 2.63 -0.29
C ASP A 53 -16.61 1.44 -0.92
N GLU A 54 -17.35 0.41 -1.25
CA GLU A 54 -16.81 -0.75 -1.96
C GLU A 54 -16.33 -0.35 -3.34
N ILE A 55 -15.14 -0.83 -3.71
CA ILE A 55 -14.58 -0.60 -5.03
C ILE A 55 -15.31 -1.48 -6.04
N THR A 56 -15.74 -0.86 -7.15
CA THR A 56 -16.39 -1.55 -8.25
C THR A 56 -15.54 -1.51 -9.53
N PRO A 57 -15.73 -2.45 -10.46
CA PRO A 57 -15.00 -2.45 -11.74
C PRO A 57 -15.19 -1.16 -12.55
N GLU A 58 -16.36 -0.52 -12.45
CA GLU A 58 -16.70 0.71 -13.18
C GLU A 58 -15.79 1.87 -12.76
N GLN A 59 -15.39 1.91 -11.50
CA GLN A 59 -14.46 2.94 -10.99
C GLN A 59 -13.04 2.81 -11.55
N LEU A 60 -12.69 1.65 -12.12
CA LEU A 60 -11.40 1.41 -12.75
C LEU A 60 -11.41 1.66 -14.27
N GLN A 61 -12.55 2.05 -14.85
CA GLN A 61 -12.64 2.28 -16.28
C GLN A 61 -11.95 3.58 -16.69
N LEU A 62 -10.85 3.46 -17.44
CA LEU A 62 -10.15 4.58 -18.08
C LEU A 62 -10.80 4.88 -19.44
N LYS A 63 -11.30 6.09 -19.61
CA LYS A 63 -11.74 6.57 -20.93
C LYS A 63 -10.53 6.93 -21.77
N GLN A 64 -10.19 6.08 -22.71
CA GLN A 64 -9.11 6.36 -23.67
C GLN A 64 -9.57 7.43 -24.67
N THR A 65 -8.82 8.55 -24.76
CA THR A 65 -9.14 9.67 -25.63
C THR A 65 -8.13 9.87 -26.76
N GLY A 66 -7.12 9.01 -26.86
CA GLY A 66 -6.05 9.16 -27.87
C GLY A 66 -5.29 7.86 -28.11
N THR A 67 -4.24 7.93 -28.94
CA THR A 67 -3.39 6.80 -29.30
C THR A 67 -2.15 6.65 -28.38
N ARG A 68 -2.00 7.54 -27.40
CA ARG A 68 -0.87 7.57 -26.48
C ARG A 68 -1.35 7.70 -25.03
N GLN A 69 -0.54 7.24 -24.10
CA GLN A 69 -0.81 7.33 -22.65
C GLN A 69 0.40 7.90 -21.92
N ARG A 70 0.11 8.65 -20.85
CA ARG A 70 1.11 9.14 -19.90
C ARG A 70 1.32 8.10 -18.82
N VAL A 71 2.58 7.83 -18.49
CA VAL A 71 2.97 6.85 -17.49
C VAL A 71 3.83 7.54 -16.43
N ILE A 72 3.49 7.36 -15.18
CA ILE A 72 4.29 7.78 -14.02
C ILE A 72 5.34 6.70 -13.79
N CYS A 73 6.61 7.00 -14.08
CA CYS A 73 7.70 6.03 -13.95
C CYS A 73 8.41 6.17 -12.61
N LEU A 74 8.51 5.07 -11.88
CA LEU A 74 9.31 4.99 -10.67
C LEU A 74 10.79 5.06 -11.03
N THR A 75 11.55 5.80 -10.22
CA THR A 75 13.01 5.87 -10.31
C THR A 75 13.61 5.12 -9.14
N PRO A 76 14.48 4.11 -9.36
CA PRO A 76 15.10 3.37 -8.26
C PRO A 76 15.83 4.30 -7.28
N HIS A 77 15.65 4.06 -6.01
CA HIS A 77 16.29 4.83 -4.92
C HIS A 77 16.02 6.33 -4.91
N ALA A 78 14.97 6.80 -5.60
CA ALA A 78 14.58 8.21 -5.63
C ALA A 78 13.14 8.39 -5.15
N LEU A 79 12.86 9.55 -4.55
CA LEU A 79 11.49 9.94 -4.17
C LEU A 79 10.71 10.56 -5.34
N LEU A 80 11.43 11.04 -6.35
CA LEU A 80 10.82 11.67 -7.52
C LEU A 80 10.52 10.63 -8.59
N THR A 81 9.37 10.80 -9.22
CA THR A 81 8.97 10.05 -10.41
C THR A 81 9.26 10.84 -11.68
N THR A 82 9.32 10.15 -12.81
CA THR A 82 9.48 10.77 -14.13
C THR A 82 8.25 10.47 -14.99
N GLU A 83 8.02 11.32 -15.99
CA GLU A 83 6.98 11.09 -16.99
C GLU A 83 7.54 10.34 -18.20
N LYS A 84 6.77 9.38 -18.70
CA LYS A 84 6.99 8.75 -20.01
C LYS A 84 5.69 8.76 -20.80
N ILE A 85 5.75 9.10 -22.07
CA ILE A 85 4.60 9.01 -22.99
C ILE A 85 4.84 7.85 -23.94
N VAL A 86 3.93 6.87 -23.93
CA VAL A 86 4.02 5.66 -24.74
C VAL A 86 2.77 5.48 -25.61
N PRO A 87 2.81 4.68 -26.69
CA PRO A 87 1.60 4.26 -27.38
C PRO A 87 0.65 3.55 -26.41
N PHE A 88 -0.65 3.79 -26.57
CA PHE A 88 -1.64 3.00 -25.86
C PHE A 88 -1.70 1.60 -26.44
N CYS A 89 -1.74 0.60 -25.59
CA CYS A 89 -1.80 -0.80 -25.98
C CYS A 89 -2.97 -1.51 -25.31
N GLN A 90 -3.34 -2.65 -25.87
CA GLN A 90 -4.30 -3.57 -25.27
C GLN A 90 -3.83 -4.99 -25.54
N HIS A 91 -3.60 -5.74 -24.48
CA HIS A 91 -3.16 -7.13 -24.55
C HIS A 91 -4.21 -8.06 -23.94
N PRO A 92 -4.37 -9.29 -24.46
CA PRO A 92 -5.27 -10.27 -23.86
C PRO A 92 -4.94 -10.53 -22.38
N GLY A 93 -5.97 -10.60 -21.55
CA GLY A 93 -5.84 -10.90 -20.11
C GLY A 93 -5.32 -9.75 -19.24
N THR A 94 -5.06 -8.57 -19.81
CA THR A 94 -4.67 -7.38 -19.04
C THR A 94 -5.71 -6.27 -19.17
N ALA A 95 -5.68 -5.32 -18.22
CA ALA A 95 -6.46 -4.10 -18.33
C ALA A 95 -5.95 -3.24 -19.50
N PRO A 96 -6.83 -2.45 -20.15
CA PRO A 96 -6.43 -1.56 -21.23
C PRO A 96 -5.31 -0.61 -20.78
N GLY A 97 -4.27 -0.45 -21.62
CA GLY A 97 -3.10 0.39 -21.38
C GLY A 97 -1.98 -0.29 -20.55
N VAL A 98 -2.20 -1.48 -20.05
CA VAL A 98 -1.18 -2.27 -19.35
C VAL A 98 -0.25 -2.96 -20.35
N ASP A 99 1.05 -2.81 -20.14
CA ASP A 99 2.10 -3.47 -20.91
C ASP A 99 3.16 -4.06 -19.96
N VAL A 100 2.97 -5.33 -19.64
CA VAL A 100 3.84 -6.04 -18.69
C VAL A 100 5.27 -6.15 -19.21
N ALA A 101 5.47 -6.27 -20.55
CA ALA A 101 6.79 -6.33 -21.17
C ALA A 101 7.56 -5.01 -20.97
N GLN A 102 6.87 -3.88 -21.00
CA GLN A 102 7.42 -2.56 -20.70
C GLN A 102 7.35 -2.20 -19.21
N LYS A 103 6.93 -3.13 -18.33
CA LYS A 103 6.75 -2.93 -16.88
C LYS A 103 5.74 -1.81 -16.56
N ILE A 104 4.68 -1.70 -17.36
CA ILE A 104 3.61 -0.73 -17.19
C ILE A 104 2.36 -1.45 -16.66
N VAL A 105 1.87 -0.99 -15.52
CA VAL A 105 0.65 -1.49 -14.88
C VAL A 105 -0.36 -0.35 -14.71
N LYS A 106 -1.62 -0.70 -14.49
CA LYS A 106 -2.67 0.25 -14.15
C LYS A 106 -2.49 0.70 -12.70
N LEU A 107 -2.79 1.97 -12.44
CA LEU A 107 -2.74 2.59 -11.12
C LEU A 107 -4.09 3.21 -10.80
N ALA A 108 -4.60 2.96 -9.61
CA ALA A 108 -5.76 3.63 -9.06
C ALA A 108 -5.45 4.15 -7.65
N VAL A 109 -5.89 5.36 -7.36
CA VAL A 109 -5.77 5.98 -6.02
C VAL A 109 -7.16 6.38 -5.57
N PHE A 110 -7.65 5.73 -4.52
CA PHE A 110 -8.97 5.96 -3.94
C PHE A 110 -8.86 6.85 -2.71
N GLU A 111 -9.64 7.93 -2.68
CA GLU A 111 -9.82 8.74 -1.47
C GLU A 111 -10.54 7.89 -0.41
N ARG A 112 -9.95 7.80 0.80
CA ARG A 112 -10.48 6.94 1.88
C ARG A 112 -10.74 7.65 3.20
N HIS A 113 -10.57 8.97 3.27
CA HIS A 113 -10.71 9.72 4.53
C HIS A 113 -12.11 10.29 4.70
N HIS A 114 -12.71 10.79 3.63
CA HIS A 114 -13.96 11.55 3.64
C HIS A 114 -15.13 10.86 2.92
N ARG A 115 -14.91 9.65 2.36
CA ARG A 115 -15.92 8.92 1.58
C ARG A 115 -16.44 9.76 0.41
N SER A 116 -15.57 10.52 -0.24
CA SER A 116 -15.92 11.40 -1.35
C SER A 116 -16.22 10.65 -2.66
N GLY A 117 -15.81 9.39 -2.76
CA GLY A 117 -15.88 8.60 -3.99
C GLY A 117 -14.85 8.99 -5.06
N HIS A 118 -13.95 9.93 -4.76
CA HIS A 118 -12.93 10.35 -5.71
C HIS A 118 -11.93 9.24 -5.98
N VAL A 119 -11.66 9.00 -7.27
CA VAL A 119 -10.67 8.03 -7.75
C VAL A 119 -9.78 8.70 -8.79
N GLY A 120 -8.48 8.63 -8.58
CA GLY A 120 -7.47 8.99 -9.58
C GLY A 120 -7.02 7.74 -10.33
N LEU A 121 -7.04 7.76 -11.67
CA LEU A 121 -6.60 6.64 -12.49
C LEU A 121 -5.40 7.05 -13.36
N GLY A 122 -4.49 6.11 -13.60
CA GLY A 122 -3.32 6.32 -14.42
C GLY A 122 -2.54 5.04 -14.69
N PHE A 123 -1.30 5.21 -15.08
CA PHE A 123 -0.37 4.10 -15.35
C PHE A 123 0.91 4.31 -14.57
N LEU A 124 1.43 3.21 -14.03
CA LEU A 124 2.67 3.16 -13.27
C LEU A 124 3.71 2.35 -14.06
N GLY A 125 4.84 2.98 -14.37
CA GLY A 125 5.96 2.36 -15.07
C GLY A 125 7.09 1.96 -14.11
N ASN A 126 7.90 1.03 -14.56
CA ASN A 126 9.05 0.48 -13.81
C ASN A 126 8.65 -0.26 -12.52
N TYR A 127 7.37 -0.65 -12.39
CA TYR A 127 6.87 -1.33 -11.18
C TYR A 127 7.22 -2.82 -11.14
N GLY A 128 7.29 -3.47 -12.31
CA GLY A 128 7.77 -4.85 -12.43
C GLY A 128 6.76 -5.95 -12.07
N LEU A 129 5.51 -5.62 -11.74
CA LEU A 129 4.46 -6.61 -11.51
C LEU A 129 4.12 -7.34 -12.81
N GLN A 130 4.18 -8.68 -12.81
CA GLN A 130 3.95 -9.50 -13.99
C GLN A 130 2.50 -9.95 -14.13
N CYS A 131 1.78 -10.15 -13.02
CA CYS A 131 0.38 -10.55 -12.97
C CYS A 131 -0.24 -10.15 -11.63
N GLY A 132 -1.58 -10.11 -11.57
CA GLY A 132 -2.30 -9.81 -10.35
C GLY A 132 -2.35 -8.32 -10.00
N ALA A 133 -2.58 -8.04 -8.73
CA ALA A 133 -2.66 -6.69 -8.18
C ALA A 133 -2.12 -6.59 -6.75
N VAL A 134 -1.67 -5.40 -6.41
CA VAL A 134 -1.22 -5.01 -5.07
C VAL A 134 -2.02 -3.80 -4.62
N ALA A 135 -2.54 -3.84 -3.41
CA ALA A 135 -3.20 -2.71 -2.77
C ALA A 135 -2.49 -2.32 -1.48
N SER A 136 -2.39 -1.01 -1.20
CA SER A 136 -1.75 -0.48 0.00
C SER A 136 -2.44 0.79 0.49
N SER A 137 -2.71 0.87 1.79
CA SER A 137 -3.09 2.11 2.46
C SER A 137 -1.89 2.84 3.08
N ILE A 138 -0.67 2.29 2.92
CA ILE A 138 0.58 2.90 3.36
C ILE A 138 1.11 3.72 2.18
N ALA A 139 0.47 4.86 1.93
CA ALA A 139 0.83 5.79 0.87
C ALA A 139 1.35 7.07 1.51
N HIS A 140 2.67 7.26 1.51
CA HIS A 140 3.29 8.41 2.15
C HIS A 140 2.62 9.73 1.71
N ASP A 141 2.49 10.65 2.64
CA ASP A 141 1.77 11.92 2.61
C ASP A 141 0.23 11.77 2.66
N SER A 142 -0.43 11.27 1.62
CA SER A 142 -1.89 11.25 1.55
C SER A 142 -2.52 10.08 2.32
N HIS A 143 -1.84 8.96 2.44
CA HIS A 143 -2.36 7.71 2.98
C HIS A 143 -3.71 7.27 2.37
N ASN A 144 -3.95 7.64 1.12
CA ASN A 144 -5.05 7.12 0.33
C ASN A 144 -4.83 5.63 0.00
N LEU A 145 -5.88 4.94 -0.42
CA LEU A 145 -5.73 3.57 -0.88
C LEU A 145 -5.18 3.56 -2.31
N ILE A 146 -3.96 3.06 -2.47
CA ILE A 146 -3.31 2.87 -3.77
C ILE A 146 -3.49 1.42 -4.18
N VAL A 147 -3.89 1.22 -5.44
CA VAL A 147 -4.00 -0.10 -6.05
C VAL A 147 -3.28 -0.09 -7.40
N ALA A 148 -2.34 -1.00 -7.58
CA ALA A 148 -1.62 -1.19 -8.83
C ALA A 148 -1.83 -2.63 -9.32
N GLY A 149 -2.13 -2.82 -10.61
CA GLY A 149 -2.42 -4.15 -11.11
C GLY A 149 -2.37 -4.30 -12.62
N THR A 150 -2.37 -5.55 -13.04
CA THR A 150 -2.37 -5.93 -14.45
C THR A 150 -3.78 -6.14 -15.00
N ASN A 151 -4.77 -6.38 -14.14
CA ASN A 151 -6.17 -6.55 -14.50
C ASN A 151 -7.11 -5.97 -13.44
N ASP A 152 -8.30 -5.55 -13.85
CA ASP A 152 -9.25 -4.86 -12.98
C ASP A 152 -9.85 -5.78 -11.91
N ALA A 153 -10.05 -7.06 -12.20
CA ALA A 153 -10.64 -8.00 -11.26
C ALA A 153 -9.77 -8.19 -10.00
N ASP A 154 -8.47 -8.41 -10.19
CA ASP A 154 -7.54 -8.53 -9.08
C ASP A 154 -7.33 -7.19 -8.36
N MET A 155 -7.39 -6.06 -9.08
CA MET A 155 -7.34 -4.72 -8.47
C MET A 155 -8.53 -4.47 -7.55
N VAL A 156 -9.75 -4.80 -7.97
CA VAL A 156 -10.97 -4.71 -7.14
C VAL A 156 -10.83 -5.61 -5.90
N LEU A 157 -10.38 -6.84 -6.09
CA LEU A 157 -10.21 -7.80 -5.00
C LEU A 157 -9.20 -7.33 -3.96
N ALA A 158 -8.00 -6.94 -4.40
CA ALA A 158 -6.94 -6.45 -3.50
C ALA A 158 -7.38 -5.19 -2.74
N GLY A 159 -7.96 -4.21 -3.45
CA GLY A 159 -8.43 -2.96 -2.86
C GLY A 159 -9.54 -3.18 -1.83
N ASN A 160 -10.54 -4.01 -2.15
CA ASN A 160 -11.61 -4.34 -1.21
C ASN A 160 -11.12 -5.17 -0.01
N THR A 161 -10.07 -5.95 -0.16
CA THR A 161 -9.45 -6.67 0.96
C THR A 161 -8.84 -5.67 1.95
N VAL A 162 -8.07 -4.70 1.48
CA VAL A 162 -7.51 -3.64 2.34
C VAL A 162 -8.63 -2.82 2.99
N ARG A 163 -9.70 -2.49 2.24
CA ARG A 163 -10.86 -1.77 2.77
C ARG A 163 -11.53 -2.55 3.91
N LYS A 164 -11.80 -3.84 3.72
CA LYS A 164 -12.44 -4.69 4.75
C LYS A 164 -11.61 -4.78 6.01
N ASN A 165 -10.29 -4.83 5.87
CA ASN A 165 -9.34 -4.88 6.98
C ASN A 165 -9.06 -3.50 7.60
N LYS A 166 -9.69 -2.43 7.09
CA LYS A 166 -9.47 -1.04 7.53
C LYS A 166 -8.01 -0.61 7.44
N GLY A 167 -7.31 -1.05 6.39
CA GLY A 167 -5.93 -0.71 6.09
C GLY A 167 -5.00 -1.92 5.91
N GLY A 168 -3.76 -1.63 5.58
CA GLY A 168 -2.71 -2.63 5.38
C GLY A 168 -2.28 -2.78 3.92
N LEU A 169 -1.78 -3.96 3.61
CA LEU A 169 -1.35 -4.40 2.29
C LEU A 169 -2.16 -5.64 1.90
N ALA A 170 -2.49 -5.79 0.63
CA ALA A 170 -3.08 -7.00 0.09
C ALA A 170 -2.54 -7.30 -1.32
N PHE A 171 -2.39 -8.58 -1.60
CA PHE A 171 -1.98 -9.09 -2.90
C PHE A 171 -3.09 -10.00 -3.43
N ALA A 172 -3.51 -9.78 -4.67
CA ALA A 172 -4.49 -10.62 -5.35
C ALA A 172 -3.92 -11.18 -6.65
N LEU A 173 -4.21 -12.43 -6.92
CA LEU A 173 -3.76 -13.15 -8.12
C LEU A 173 -4.85 -14.12 -8.57
N ASN A 174 -5.28 -13.99 -9.84
CA ASN A 174 -6.27 -14.89 -10.46
C ASN A 174 -7.56 -15.04 -9.63
N GLY A 175 -8.07 -13.93 -9.07
CA GLY A 175 -9.29 -13.91 -8.28
C GLY A 175 -9.14 -14.43 -6.84
N GLN A 176 -7.93 -14.61 -6.35
CA GLN A 176 -7.66 -15.04 -4.98
C GLN A 176 -6.74 -14.05 -4.26
N VAL A 177 -6.99 -13.84 -2.97
CA VAL A 177 -6.07 -13.10 -2.10
C VAL A 177 -4.95 -14.05 -1.69
N VAL A 178 -3.71 -13.65 -1.97
CA VAL A 178 -2.51 -14.48 -1.72
C VAL A 178 -1.58 -13.90 -0.64
N GLY A 179 -1.92 -12.70 -0.13
CA GLY A 179 -1.19 -12.06 0.97
C GLY A 179 -1.79 -10.73 1.35
#